data_9ea7d619863be2c669e38a587923c27c
#
_entry.id   9ea7d619863be2c669e38a587923c27c
#
_cell.length_a   1.000
_cell.length_b   1.000
_cell.length_c   1.000
_cell.angle_alpha   90.00
_cell.angle_beta   90.00
_cell.angle_gamma   90.00
#
_symmetry.space_group_name_H-M   'P 1'
#
loop_
_entity.id
_entity.type
_entity.pdbx_description
1 polymer ?
#
loop_
_entity_poly.entity_id
_entity_poly.type
_entity_poly.pdbx_seq_one_letter_code
_entity_poly.pdbx_strand_id
1 'polypeptide(L)'
;MSRSPTRSEDSQPPSRGSHRHPGTFAPDGPETAAPAGVGIWICDCKGMISDHVDTRRVEQAARALPHVSFVKRVDTLCTADDIRALEDDIAANPIDRLLFAGCSARSSLKFPEEQFTAALRLLEIDRGSFEVANLREQCAWLHDDGDDATRKAIDQVRMAHARLVAAQPCPPAVPIEPKTLVIGGGTAGIEAAKSLAAAGQRVTLVERDTYLGGRLCQIGFLFQCEGHQAYCRSECVGPVLARDAILDPNIETLMQSEVVGLEKMNGNFQARIRKGATFVDADRCLSCGACAEVCPEETVTEFNRGLYRRKAIDKDFERAVPDTYTIIDAACTRCGDCVPVCPTDAIDLDAAPHLFEDTFGAVVLGTGFDHLDLSDQSGLASGADNVVTGLDFERILDHELGRPSDGDRPMR
;
A
#
# COMPACT_ATOMS: atom_id res chain seq x y z
N MET A 1 -39.50 56.76 3.36
CA MET A 1 -38.49 57.49 2.63
C MET A 1 -37.15 56.88 3.00
N SER A 2 -36.77 55.86 2.32
CA SER A 2 -35.98 55.77 1.09
C SER A 2 -34.50 56.10 1.28
N ARG A 3 -33.66 55.10 1.20
CA ARG A 3 -32.68 54.91 0.14
C ARG A 3 -31.81 53.67 0.41
N SER A 4 -31.91 52.69 -0.48
CA SER A 4 -30.95 51.61 -0.65
C SER A 4 -29.65 52.16 -1.22
N PRO A 5 -28.49 51.64 -0.85
CA PRO A 5 -27.29 51.83 -1.65
C PRO A 5 -27.13 50.68 -2.67
N THR A 6 -26.83 51.12 -3.86
CA THR A 6 -26.52 50.41 -5.11
C THR A 6 -25.35 49.46 -4.93
N ARG A 7 -25.51 48.23 -5.47
CA ARG A 7 -24.43 47.28 -5.78
C ARG A 7 -23.51 47.88 -6.84
N SER A 8 -22.22 47.94 -6.58
CA SER A 8 -21.18 48.06 -7.57
C SER A 8 -20.74 46.67 -8.03
N GLU A 9 -21.02 46.36 -9.28
CA GLU A 9 -20.44 45.26 -10.04
C GLU A 9 -18.95 45.50 -10.28
N ASP A 10 -18.22 44.44 -10.48
CA ASP A 10 -16.83 44.27 -10.93
C ASP A 10 -15.84 43.84 -9.84
N SER A 11 -15.81 42.52 -9.65
CA SER A 11 -14.57 41.80 -9.39
C SER A 11 -14.62 40.43 -10.06
N GLN A 12 -14.05 40.37 -11.26
CA GLN A 12 -13.74 39.10 -11.94
C GLN A 12 -12.82 38.25 -11.04
N PRO A 13 -13.07 36.94 -10.95
CA PRO A 13 -12.15 36.04 -10.28
C PRO A 13 -10.84 35.93 -11.06
N PRO A 14 -9.68 35.79 -10.40
CA PRO A 14 -8.40 35.66 -11.06
C PRO A 14 -8.38 34.41 -11.96
N SER A 15 -7.89 34.59 -13.18
CA SER A 15 -7.68 33.55 -14.16
C SER A 15 -6.85 32.40 -13.55
N ARG A 16 -7.40 31.19 -13.60
CA ARG A 16 -6.68 29.96 -13.26
C ARG A 16 -5.43 29.87 -14.14
N GLY A 17 -4.28 30.05 -13.55
CA GLY A 17 -3.00 29.78 -14.16
C GLY A 17 -2.99 28.32 -14.66
N SER A 18 -2.69 28.13 -15.92
CA SER A 18 -2.47 26.84 -16.52
C SER A 18 -1.27 26.19 -15.84
N HIS A 19 -1.51 25.28 -14.91
CA HIS A 19 -0.50 24.35 -14.45
C HIS A 19 -0.15 23.46 -15.66
N ARG A 20 0.93 23.79 -16.35
CA ARG A 20 1.57 22.87 -17.28
C ARG A 20 2.09 21.71 -16.47
N HIS A 21 1.53 20.52 -16.65
CA HIS A 21 2.14 19.27 -16.20
C HIS A 21 3.52 19.18 -16.86
N PRO A 22 4.60 18.99 -16.10
CA PRO A 22 5.89 18.66 -16.67
C PRO A 22 5.84 17.18 -17.05
N GLY A 23 6.07 16.89 -18.32
CA GLY A 23 6.28 15.53 -18.80
C GLY A 23 5.31 15.09 -19.87
N THR A 24 5.41 15.69 -21.05
CA THR A 24 5.17 14.93 -22.29
C THR A 24 6.28 13.89 -22.36
N PHE A 25 5.96 12.65 -22.00
CA PHE A 25 6.76 11.50 -22.42
C PHE A 25 6.77 11.52 -23.95
N ALA A 26 7.87 11.97 -24.54
CA ALA A 26 8.16 11.67 -25.92
C ALA A 26 8.39 10.15 -26.01
N PRO A 27 7.77 9.43 -26.93
CA PRO A 27 8.07 8.03 -27.15
C PRO A 27 9.35 7.92 -27.98
N ASP A 28 10.50 8.19 -27.41
CA ASP A 28 11.79 7.80 -27.98
C ASP A 28 12.10 6.36 -27.53
N GLY A 29 11.18 5.44 -27.81
CA GLY A 29 11.45 4.01 -27.77
C GLY A 29 11.76 3.51 -29.20
N PRO A 30 12.48 2.41 -29.35
CA PRO A 30 12.73 1.83 -30.66
C PRO A 30 11.39 1.61 -31.38
N GLU A 31 11.33 1.97 -32.68
CA GLU A 31 10.19 1.68 -33.53
C GLU A 31 9.79 0.22 -33.34
N THR A 32 8.60 0.00 -32.75
CA THR A 32 8.08 -1.34 -32.56
C THR A 32 7.78 -1.91 -33.93
N ALA A 33 8.39 -3.03 -34.27
CA ALA A 33 8.01 -3.76 -35.46
C ALA A 33 6.49 -4.00 -35.46
N ALA A 34 5.82 -3.79 -36.59
CA ALA A 34 4.41 -4.10 -36.71
C ALA A 34 4.17 -5.55 -36.30
N PRO A 35 3.06 -5.88 -35.59
CA PRO A 35 2.78 -7.25 -35.16
C PRO A 35 2.76 -8.19 -36.36
N ALA A 36 3.28 -9.39 -36.22
CA ALA A 36 3.27 -10.40 -37.27
C ALA A 36 1.83 -10.85 -37.56
N GLY A 37 0.97 -10.92 -36.55
CA GLY A 37 -0.43 -11.18 -36.69
C GLY A 37 -1.21 -11.19 -35.38
N VAL A 38 -2.40 -10.63 -35.39
CA VAL A 38 -3.34 -10.68 -34.25
C VAL A 38 -4.34 -11.81 -34.46
N GLY A 39 -4.39 -12.75 -33.52
CA GLY A 39 -5.44 -13.77 -33.40
C GLY A 39 -6.55 -13.30 -32.47
N ILE A 40 -7.80 -13.42 -32.88
CA ILE A 40 -8.97 -13.04 -32.10
C ILE A 40 -9.89 -14.24 -31.91
N TRP A 41 -10.16 -14.61 -30.64
CA TRP A 41 -11.13 -15.63 -30.29
C TRP A 41 -12.35 -14.99 -29.66
N ILE A 42 -13.53 -15.25 -30.26
CA ILE A 42 -14.82 -14.71 -29.81
C ILE A 42 -15.62 -15.85 -29.20
N CYS A 43 -15.90 -15.74 -27.90
CA CYS A 43 -16.61 -16.77 -27.13
C CYS A 43 -18.13 -16.53 -27.15
N ASP A 44 -18.91 -17.53 -27.57
CA ASP A 44 -20.38 -17.51 -27.49
C ASP A 44 -20.87 -17.77 -26.04
N CYS A 45 -20.00 -18.34 -25.19
CA CYS A 45 -20.24 -18.63 -23.76
C CYS A 45 -21.53 -19.46 -23.54
N LYS A 46 -21.78 -20.47 -24.39
CA LYS A 46 -22.97 -21.31 -24.39
C LYS A 46 -24.30 -20.55 -24.31
N GLY A 47 -24.42 -19.49 -25.09
CA GLY A 47 -25.60 -18.63 -25.10
C GLY A 47 -25.50 -17.39 -24.19
N MET A 48 -24.73 -17.42 -23.09
CA MET A 48 -24.64 -16.27 -22.19
C MET A 48 -24.13 -14.97 -22.87
N ILE A 49 -23.46 -15.10 -24.00
CA ILE A 49 -23.09 -13.95 -24.82
C ILE A 49 -23.91 -13.96 -26.10
N SER A 50 -23.95 -15.07 -26.85
CA SER A 50 -24.56 -15.12 -28.18
C SER A 50 -26.07 -14.95 -28.19
N ASP A 51 -26.79 -15.15 -27.08
CA ASP A 51 -28.24 -14.90 -27.00
C ASP A 51 -28.56 -13.40 -26.90
N HIS A 52 -27.57 -12.55 -26.56
CA HIS A 52 -27.71 -11.10 -26.38
C HIS A 52 -26.86 -10.28 -27.35
N VAL A 53 -25.77 -10.85 -27.85
CA VAL A 53 -24.81 -10.20 -28.77
C VAL A 53 -24.73 -11.02 -30.04
N ASP A 54 -24.92 -10.40 -31.19
CA ASP A 54 -24.66 -11.03 -32.49
C ASP A 54 -23.14 -11.20 -32.69
N THR A 55 -22.63 -12.34 -32.22
CA THR A 55 -21.19 -12.66 -32.29
C THR A 55 -20.69 -12.86 -33.72
N ARG A 56 -21.59 -13.05 -34.73
CA ARG A 56 -21.22 -13.08 -36.13
C ARG A 56 -20.87 -11.69 -36.65
N ARG A 57 -21.66 -10.66 -36.24
CA ARG A 57 -21.34 -9.27 -36.54
C ARG A 57 -20.04 -8.82 -35.87
N VAL A 58 -19.80 -9.26 -34.64
CA VAL A 58 -18.53 -9.03 -33.94
C VAL A 58 -17.36 -9.67 -34.69
N GLU A 59 -17.50 -10.91 -35.13
CA GLU A 59 -16.51 -11.62 -35.95
C GLU A 59 -16.21 -10.88 -37.24
N GLN A 60 -17.24 -10.45 -37.95
CA GLN A 60 -17.09 -9.70 -39.19
C GLN A 60 -16.33 -8.37 -38.96
N ALA A 61 -16.67 -7.64 -37.91
CA ALA A 61 -15.98 -6.41 -37.53
C ALA A 61 -14.53 -6.66 -37.12
N ALA A 62 -14.25 -7.76 -36.39
CA ALA A 62 -12.91 -8.13 -36.00
C ALA A 62 -12.00 -8.48 -37.18
N ARG A 63 -12.53 -9.20 -38.18
CA ARG A 63 -11.78 -9.52 -39.44
C ARG A 63 -11.38 -8.31 -40.26
N ALA A 64 -12.06 -7.18 -40.08
CA ALA A 64 -11.77 -5.93 -40.78
C ALA A 64 -10.71 -5.07 -40.08
N LEU A 65 -10.23 -5.46 -38.90
CA LEU A 65 -9.21 -4.72 -38.16
C LEU A 65 -7.81 -4.93 -38.75
N PRO A 66 -6.94 -3.91 -38.70
CA PRO A 66 -5.59 -4.02 -39.22
C PRO A 66 -4.77 -5.08 -38.46
N HIS A 67 -3.84 -5.72 -39.14
CA HIS A 67 -2.95 -6.75 -38.58
C HIS A 67 -3.67 -8.00 -38.00
N VAL A 68 -4.96 -8.16 -38.22
CA VAL A 68 -5.67 -9.39 -37.83
C VAL A 68 -5.41 -10.48 -38.88
N SER A 69 -4.76 -11.54 -38.48
CA SER A 69 -4.42 -12.70 -39.29
C SER A 69 -5.38 -13.89 -39.07
N PHE A 70 -6.04 -13.94 -37.94
CA PHE A 70 -6.90 -15.03 -37.55
C PHE A 70 -8.08 -14.57 -36.70
N VAL A 71 -9.29 -15.05 -37.01
CA VAL A 71 -10.48 -14.83 -36.18
C VAL A 71 -11.27 -16.13 -36.11
N LYS A 72 -11.56 -16.60 -34.91
CA LYS A 72 -12.35 -17.80 -34.65
C LYS A 72 -13.43 -17.53 -33.62
N ARG A 73 -14.66 -17.95 -33.96
CA ARG A 73 -15.74 -18.00 -33.00
C ARG A 73 -15.75 -19.38 -32.34
N VAL A 74 -15.90 -19.42 -31.02
CA VAL A 74 -15.89 -20.64 -30.22
C VAL A 74 -17.08 -20.68 -29.27
N ASP A 75 -17.60 -21.85 -29.00
CA ASP A 75 -18.70 -22.04 -28.06
C ASP A 75 -18.25 -21.74 -26.59
N THR A 76 -17.04 -22.22 -26.25
CA THR A 76 -16.37 -21.92 -25.00
C THR A 76 -14.85 -21.76 -25.21
N LEU A 77 -14.16 -21.18 -24.25
CA LEU A 77 -12.69 -21.14 -24.20
C LEU A 77 -12.17 -21.31 -22.77
N CYS A 78 -12.89 -22.06 -21.95
CA CYS A 78 -12.59 -22.20 -20.50
C CYS A 78 -12.39 -23.66 -20.06
N THR A 79 -12.31 -24.60 -20.98
CA THR A 79 -11.97 -26.00 -20.68
C THR A 79 -10.54 -26.32 -21.11
N ALA A 80 -9.97 -27.40 -20.58
CA ALA A 80 -8.64 -27.85 -20.99
C ALA A 80 -8.58 -28.23 -22.49
N ASP A 81 -9.69 -28.72 -23.05
CA ASP A 81 -9.78 -29.03 -24.48
C ASP A 81 -9.80 -27.77 -25.33
N ASP A 82 -10.50 -26.72 -24.87
CA ASP A 82 -10.52 -25.44 -25.55
C ASP A 82 -9.12 -24.81 -25.59
N ILE A 83 -8.35 -24.92 -24.50
CA ILE A 83 -6.98 -24.39 -24.44
C ILE A 83 -6.06 -25.15 -25.40
N ARG A 84 -6.17 -26.49 -25.48
CA ARG A 84 -5.42 -27.26 -26.48
C ARG A 84 -5.78 -26.85 -27.93
N ALA A 85 -7.06 -26.64 -28.19
CA ALA A 85 -7.49 -26.16 -29.52
C ALA A 85 -6.97 -24.74 -29.83
N LEU A 86 -6.82 -23.90 -28.82
CA LEU A 86 -6.19 -22.58 -28.93
C LEU A 86 -4.71 -22.71 -29.28
N GLU A 87 -3.98 -23.60 -28.61
CA GLU A 87 -2.57 -23.89 -28.88
C GLU A 87 -2.36 -24.35 -30.33
N ASP A 88 -3.20 -25.29 -30.80
CA ASP A 88 -3.18 -25.77 -32.19
C ASP A 88 -3.45 -24.63 -33.19
N ASP A 89 -4.44 -23.78 -32.94
CA ASP A 89 -4.76 -22.64 -33.77
C ASP A 89 -3.59 -21.66 -33.87
N ILE A 90 -2.91 -21.37 -32.76
CA ILE A 90 -1.75 -20.47 -32.73
C ILE A 90 -0.57 -21.10 -33.49
N ALA A 91 -0.29 -22.38 -33.27
CA ALA A 91 0.79 -23.07 -33.95
C ALA A 91 0.60 -23.15 -35.49
N ALA A 92 -0.66 -23.16 -35.95
CA ALA A 92 -1.01 -23.24 -37.35
C ALA A 92 -1.07 -21.88 -38.08
N ASN A 93 -1.03 -20.77 -37.37
CA ASN A 93 -1.21 -19.44 -37.93
C ASN A 93 -0.11 -18.48 -37.49
N PRO A 94 0.27 -17.46 -38.30
CA PRO A 94 1.26 -16.46 -37.92
C PRO A 94 0.65 -15.47 -36.91
N ILE A 95 0.60 -15.86 -35.64
CA ILE A 95 0.01 -15.09 -34.54
C ILE A 95 1.09 -14.82 -33.50
N ASP A 96 1.30 -13.56 -33.17
CA ASP A 96 2.20 -13.11 -32.12
C ASP A 96 1.46 -12.32 -31.01
N ARG A 97 0.18 -12.01 -31.24
CA ARG A 97 -0.69 -11.30 -30.30
C ARG A 97 -2.07 -11.94 -30.24
N LEU A 98 -2.60 -12.07 -29.02
CA LEU A 98 -3.89 -12.72 -28.77
C LEU A 98 -4.90 -11.76 -28.19
N LEU A 99 -6.10 -11.74 -28.75
CA LEU A 99 -7.26 -11.06 -28.18
C LEU A 99 -8.35 -12.09 -27.89
N PHE A 100 -8.72 -12.17 -26.63
CA PHE A 100 -9.85 -12.95 -26.17
C PHE A 100 -11.08 -12.04 -25.99
N ALA A 101 -12.14 -12.28 -26.74
CA ALA A 101 -13.39 -11.55 -26.64
C ALA A 101 -14.46 -12.47 -25.99
N GLY A 102 -14.68 -12.27 -24.69
CA GLY A 102 -15.54 -13.18 -23.91
C GLY A 102 -15.91 -12.64 -22.54
N CYS A 103 -15.71 -13.45 -21.49
CA CYS A 103 -15.96 -13.03 -20.12
C CYS A 103 -14.80 -12.22 -19.54
N SER A 104 -15.02 -11.56 -18.40
CA SER A 104 -14.00 -10.81 -17.67
C SER A 104 -12.96 -11.74 -17.07
N ALA A 105 -11.69 -11.36 -17.16
CA ALA A 105 -10.60 -12.02 -16.43
C ALA A 105 -10.77 -11.95 -14.90
N ARG A 106 -11.60 -11.02 -14.41
CA ARG A 106 -11.89 -10.83 -12.96
C ARG A 106 -13.17 -11.53 -12.52
N SER A 107 -13.96 -12.11 -13.43
CA SER A 107 -15.30 -12.58 -13.12
C SER A 107 -15.31 -13.94 -12.50
N SER A 108 -14.28 -14.40 -11.89
CA SER A 108 -14.35 -15.60 -11.10
C SER A 108 -13.46 -16.77 -11.49
N LEU A 109 -13.47 -17.70 -10.63
CA LEU A 109 -13.06 -19.09 -10.56
C LEU A 109 -13.14 -19.91 -11.90
N LYS A 110 -13.72 -19.35 -12.97
CA LYS A 110 -13.87 -20.03 -14.26
C LYS A 110 -13.14 -19.37 -15.43
N PHE A 111 -12.62 -18.17 -15.26
CA PHE A 111 -11.70 -17.62 -16.28
C PHE A 111 -10.36 -18.32 -16.10
N PRO A 112 -9.87 -19.04 -17.08
CA PRO A 112 -8.67 -19.85 -16.94
C PRO A 112 -7.39 -19.00 -17.07
N GLU A 113 -7.24 -17.94 -16.23
CA GLU A 113 -6.09 -17.04 -16.32
C GLU A 113 -4.76 -17.81 -16.15
N GLU A 114 -4.71 -18.76 -15.22
CA GLU A 114 -3.52 -19.60 -15.04
C GLU A 114 -3.24 -20.48 -16.27
N GLN A 115 -4.30 -21.05 -16.85
CA GLN A 115 -4.19 -21.90 -18.03
C GLN A 115 -3.81 -21.07 -19.27
N PHE A 116 -4.41 -19.88 -19.45
CA PHE A 116 -4.00 -18.96 -20.50
C PHE A 116 -2.55 -18.49 -20.31
N THR A 117 -2.16 -18.16 -19.11
CA THR A 117 -0.78 -17.77 -18.81
C THR A 117 0.20 -18.91 -19.07
N ALA A 118 -0.18 -20.15 -18.77
CA ALA A 118 0.63 -21.33 -19.05
C ALA A 118 0.75 -21.57 -20.57
N ALA A 119 -0.36 -21.48 -21.31
CA ALA A 119 -0.37 -21.59 -22.77
C ALA A 119 0.49 -20.51 -23.44
N LEU A 120 0.37 -19.25 -23.01
CA LEU A 120 1.20 -18.16 -23.51
C LEU A 120 2.70 -18.42 -23.27
N ARG A 121 3.07 -18.97 -22.12
CA ARG A 121 4.47 -19.33 -21.81
C ARG A 121 4.98 -20.47 -22.68
N LEU A 122 4.15 -21.52 -22.88
CA LEU A 122 4.50 -22.66 -23.75
C LEU A 122 4.71 -22.23 -25.20
N LEU A 123 3.96 -21.23 -25.66
CA LEU A 123 4.03 -20.69 -27.00
C LEU A 123 5.04 -19.55 -27.14
N GLU A 124 5.82 -19.27 -26.09
CA GLU A 124 6.78 -18.17 -26.03
C GLU A 124 6.17 -16.78 -26.37
N ILE A 125 4.85 -16.66 -26.15
CA ILE A 125 4.14 -15.38 -26.37
C ILE A 125 4.28 -14.51 -25.14
N ASP A 126 4.73 -13.29 -25.34
CA ASP A 126 4.87 -12.29 -24.29
C ASP A 126 3.51 -11.98 -23.64
N ARG A 127 3.47 -11.88 -22.31
CA ARG A 127 2.28 -11.51 -21.57
C ARG A 127 1.68 -10.15 -21.99
N GLY A 128 2.50 -9.22 -22.46
CA GLY A 128 2.08 -7.95 -23.07
C GLY A 128 1.38 -8.12 -24.40
N SER A 129 1.48 -9.30 -25.01
CA SER A 129 0.83 -9.65 -26.29
C SER A 129 -0.53 -10.33 -26.11
N PHE A 130 -1.15 -10.23 -24.93
CA PHE A 130 -2.48 -10.75 -24.64
C PHE A 130 -3.42 -9.67 -24.09
N GLU A 131 -4.65 -9.60 -24.63
CA GLU A 131 -5.67 -8.65 -24.16
C GLU A 131 -7.06 -9.31 -24.14
N VAL A 132 -7.95 -8.81 -23.28
CA VAL A 132 -9.31 -9.31 -23.09
C VAL A 132 -10.33 -8.23 -23.39
N ALA A 133 -11.26 -8.51 -24.31
CA ALA A 133 -12.47 -7.72 -24.53
C ALA A 133 -13.63 -8.36 -23.76
N ASN A 134 -14.16 -7.65 -22.78
CA ASN A 134 -15.24 -8.17 -21.93
C ASN A 134 -16.61 -8.00 -22.63
N LEU A 135 -17.10 -9.09 -23.22
CA LEU A 135 -18.39 -9.09 -23.91
C LEU A 135 -19.55 -9.57 -23.01
N ARG A 136 -19.30 -10.39 -21.99
CA ARG A 136 -20.36 -10.93 -21.15
C ARG A 136 -20.85 -9.89 -20.13
N GLU A 137 -20.00 -9.47 -19.24
CA GLU A 137 -20.38 -8.60 -18.12
C GLU A 137 -20.58 -7.14 -18.55
N GLN A 138 -19.87 -6.69 -19.60
CA GLN A 138 -19.92 -5.29 -20.04
C GLN A 138 -20.81 -5.06 -21.27
N CYS A 139 -21.30 -6.12 -21.93
CA CYS A 139 -22.20 -6.00 -23.06
C CYS A 139 -23.46 -6.83 -22.87
N ALA A 140 -23.36 -8.16 -22.89
CA ALA A 140 -24.53 -9.06 -22.88
C ALA A 140 -25.43 -8.89 -21.63
N TRP A 141 -24.84 -8.64 -20.47
CA TRP A 141 -25.60 -8.49 -19.21
C TRP A 141 -26.06 -7.09 -18.88
N LEU A 142 -25.61 -6.07 -19.61
CA LEU A 142 -25.91 -4.68 -19.29
C LEU A 142 -26.90 -4.03 -20.27
N HIS A 143 -27.15 -4.66 -21.42
CA HIS A 143 -28.02 -4.11 -22.46
C HIS A 143 -29.19 -5.03 -22.72
N ASP A 144 -30.41 -4.50 -22.59
CA ASP A 144 -31.66 -5.23 -22.91
C ASP A 144 -31.86 -5.35 -24.44
N ASP A 145 -31.33 -4.40 -25.23
CA ASP A 145 -31.38 -4.40 -26.68
C ASP A 145 -30.13 -5.08 -27.26
N GLY A 146 -30.34 -6.15 -28.02
CA GLY A 146 -29.26 -6.92 -28.65
C GLY A 146 -28.45 -6.14 -29.67
N ASP A 147 -29.03 -5.13 -30.35
CA ASP A 147 -28.29 -4.26 -31.26
C ASP A 147 -27.34 -3.32 -30.51
N ASP A 148 -27.75 -2.79 -29.35
CA ASP A 148 -26.92 -1.99 -28.48
C ASP A 148 -25.79 -2.83 -27.86
N ALA A 149 -26.12 -4.02 -27.36
CA ALA A 149 -25.16 -4.97 -26.86
C ALA A 149 -24.11 -5.33 -27.93
N THR A 150 -24.55 -5.58 -29.16
CA THR A 150 -23.66 -5.92 -30.30
C THR A 150 -22.77 -4.75 -30.69
N ARG A 151 -23.31 -3.52 -30.78
CA ARG A 151 -22.48 -2.32 -31.06
C ARG A 151 -21.41 -2.13 -29.99
N LYS A 152 -21.79 -2.25 -28.73
CA LYS A 152 -20.86 -2.15 -27.61
C LYS A 152 -19.79 -3.25 -27.66
N ALA A 153 -20.15 -4.47 -27.99
CA ALA A 153 -19.22 -5.59 -28.12
C ALA A 153 -18.19 -5.35 -29.25
N ILE A 154 -18.62 -4.81 -30.38
CA ILE A 154 -17.73 -4.41 -31.46
C ILE A 154 -16.75 -3.32 -30.98
N ASP A 155 -17.22 -2.32 -30.24
CA ASP A 155 -16.37 -1.26 -29.73
C ASP A 155 -15.39 -1.79 -28.68
N GLN A 156 -15.79 -2.71 -27.80
CA GLN A 156 -14.88 -3.38 -26.86
C GLN A 156 -13.76 -4.12 -27.59
N VAL A 157 -14.08 -4.87 -28.65
CA VAL A 157 -13.08 -5.57 -29.47
C VAL A 157 -12.13 -4.58 -30.14
N ARG A 158 -12.65 -3.48 -30.71
CA ARG A 158 -11.83 -2.43 -31.31
C ARG A 158 -10.87 -1.76 -30.33
N MET A 159 -11.36 -1.44 -29.13
CA MET A 159 -10.55 -0.83 -28.09
C MET A 159 -9.46 -1.78 -27.60
N ALA A 160 -9.81 -3.04 -27.32
CA ALA A 160 -8.87 -4.06 -26.90
C ALA A 160 -7.82 -4.35 -27.98
N HIS A 161 -8.25 -4.41 -29.24
CA HIS A 161 -7.34 -4.57 -30.36
C HIS A 161 -6.37 -3.39 -30.49
N ALA A 162 -6.87 -2.15 -30.43
CA ALA A 162 -6.02 -0.95 -30.51
C ALA A 162 -4.98 -0.91 -29.38
N ARG A 163 -5.39 -1.28 -28.17
CA ARG A 163 -4.50 -1.41 -27.01
C ARG A 163 -3.44 -2.48 -27.24
N LEU A 164 -3.86 -3.64 -27.72
CA LEU A 164 -2.98 -4.77 -28.00
C LEU A 164 -1.93 -4.44 -29.07
N VAL A 165 -2.33 -3.75 -30.15
CA VAL A 165 -1.40 -3.33 -31.21
C VAL A 165 -0.41 -2.28 -30.72
N ALA A 166 -0.84 -1.38 -29.84
CA ALA A 166 0.01 -0.36 -29.24
C ALA A 166 0.86 -0.88 -28.06
N ALA A 167 0.62 -2.11 -27.59
CA ALA A 167 1.35 -2.67 -26.46
C ALA A 167 2.83 -2.86 -26.79
N GLN A 168 3.69 -2.44 -25.87
CA GLN A 168 5.13 -2.70 -25.92
C GLN A 168 5.40 -4.12 -25.41
N PRO A 169 6.38 -4.83 -25.98
CA PRO A 169 6.85 -6.08 -25.40
C PRO A 169 7.23 -5.88 -23.93
N CYS A 170 6.96 -6.84 -23.09
CA CYS A 170 7.45 -6.79 -21.72
C CYS A 170 8.99 -6.72 -21.73
N PRO A 171 9.59 -5.82 -20.97
CA PRO A 171 11.03 -5.80 -20.86
C PRO A 171 11.52 -7.17 -20.35
N PRO A 172 12.73 -7.59 -20.75
CA PRO A 172 13.28 -8.85 -20.29
C PRO A 172 13.28 -8.90 -18.76
N ALA A 173 13.03 -10.08 -18.21
CA ALA A 173 13.09 -10.28 -16.77
C ALA A 173 14.49 -9.91 -16.26
N VAL A 174 14.53 -9.03 -15.27
CA VAL A 174 15.77 -8.70 -14.56
C VAL A 174 15.77 -9.43 -13.23
N PRO A 175 16.94 -9.93 -12.77
CA PRO A 175 17.03 -10.52 -11.45
C PRO A 175 16.76 -9.46 -10.38
N ILE A 176 15.85 -9.75 -9.49
CA ILE A 176 15.53 -8.90 -8.34
C ILE A 176 15.97 -9.58 -7.05
N GLU A 177 16.41 -8.78 -6.07
CA GLU A 177 16.70 -9.27 -4.74
C GLU A 177 15.42 -9.78 -4.07
N PRO A 178 15.35 -11.03 -3.57
CA PRO A 178 14.14 -11.58 -2.95
C PRO A 178 13.97 -11.09 -1.51
N LYS A 179 14.09 -9.78 -1.30
CA LYS A 179 13.94 -9.08 -0.03
C LYS A 179 13.11 -7.82 -0.24
N THR A 180 12.15 -7.57 0.61
CA THR A 180 11.26 -6.40 0.53
C THR A 180 11.53 -5.44 1.69
N LEU A 181 11.68 -4.16 1.38
CA LEU A 181 11.72 -3.09 2.36
C LEU A 181 10.29 -2.60 2.64
N VAL A 182 9.90 -2.58 3.91
CA VAL A 182 8.66 -1.95 4.37
C VAL A 182 9.04 -0.75 5.25
N ILE A 183 8.59 0.45 4.85
CA ILE A 183 8.89 1.70 5.55
C ILE A 183 7.68 2.13 6.36
N GLY A 184 7.81 2.11 7.68
CA GLY A 184 6.79 2.43 8.67
C GLY A 184 6.19 1.20 9.34
N GLY A 185 6.35 1.11 10.66
CA GLY A 185 5.86 0.03 11.53
C GLY A 185 4.47 0.28 12.11
N GLY A 186 3.65 1.09 11.45
CA GLY A 186 2.22 1.22 11.75
C GLY A 186 1.42 -0.01 11.27
N THR A 187 0.10 0.00 11.49
CA THR A 187 -0.79 -1.12 11.11
C THR A 187 -0.64 -1.57 9.67
N ALA A 188 -0.56 -0.63 8.73
CA ALA A 188 -0.43 -0.93 7.31
C ALA A 188 0.92 -1.61 6.99
N GLY A 189 2.02 -1.12 7.57
CA GLY A 189 3.34 -1.71 7.36
C GLY A 189 3.48 -3.07 8.02
N ILE A 190 2.96 -3.24 9.23
CA ILE A 190 2.95 -4.55 9.93
C ILE A 190 2.18 -5.58 9.10
N GLU A 191 0.96 -5.28 8.64
CA GLU A 191 0.16 -6.22 7.85
C GLU A 191 0.78 -6.51 6.49
N ALA A 192 1.42 -5.52 5.85
CA ALA A 192 2.18 -5.75 4.62
C ALA A 192 3.37 -6.68 4.88
N ALA A 193 4.15 -6.44 5.94
CA ALA A 193 5.29 -7.27 6.31
C ALA A 193 4.88 -8.72 6.60
N LYS A 194 3.83 -8.93 7.40
CA LYS A 194 3.29 -10.26 7.72
C LYS A 194 2.78 -10.98 6.47
N SER A 195 2.06 -10.28 5.59
CA SER A 195 1.54 -10.85 4.34
C SER A 195 2.67 -11.29 3.40
N LEU A 196 3.72 -10.48 3.30
CA LEU A 196 4.91 -10.81 2.49
C LEU A 196 5.69 -11.98 3.10
N ALA A 197 5.87 -12.00 4.42
CA ALA A 197 6.52 -13.09 5.13
C ALA A 197 5.76 -14.41 4.98
N ALA A 198 4.43 -14.38 5.10
CA ALA A 198 3.57 -15.54 4.85
C ALA A 198 3.66 -16.06 3.41
N ALA A 199 3.96 -15.19 2.44
CA ALA A 199 4.26 -15.55 1.06
C ALA A 199 5.72 -16.04 0.84
N GLY A 200 6.50 -16.19 1.91
CA GLY A 200 7.89 -16.67 1.86
C GLY A 200 8.93 -15.61 1.49
N GLN A 201 8.57 -14.33 1.50
CA GLN A 201 9.50 -13.22 1.25
C GLN A 201 10.28 -12.85 2.52
N ARG A 202 11.55 -12.48 2.37
CA ARG A 202 12.30 -11.81 3.44
C ARG A 202 11.90 -10.34 3.47
N VAL A 203 11.64 -9.82 4.65
CA VAL A 203 11.17 -8.44 4.87
C VAL A 203 12.08 -7.73 5.86
N THR A 204 12.48 -6.50 5.54
CA THR A 204 13.04 -5.56 6.50
C THR A 204 12.00 -4.48 6.77
N LEU A 205 11.49 -4.42 7.99
CA LEU A 205 10.54 -3.43 8.47
C LEU A 205 11.29 -2.32 9.21
N VAL A 206 11.27 -1.11 8.67
CA VAL A 206 11.94 0.07 9.24
C VAL A 206 10.92 0.95 9.95
N GLU A 207 11.14 1.22 11.24
CA GLU A 207 10.31 2.09 12.05
C GLU A 207 11.16 3.15 12.74
N ARG A 208 10.72 4.41 12.66
CA ARG A 208 11.43 5.55 13.26
C ARG A 208 11.25 5.65 14.78
N ASP A 209 10.08 5.19 15.26
CA ASP A 209 9.77 5.20 16.68
C ASP A 209 10.43 4.03 17.41
N THR A 210 10.33 4.02 18.72
CA THR A 210 10.87 2.97 19.61
C THR A 210 9.95 1.77 19.72
N TYR A 211 8.75 1.84 19.12
CA TYR A 211 7.70 0.81 19.18
C TYR A 211 6.99 0.63 17.83
N LEU A 212 6.39 -0.54 17.66
CA LEU A 212 5.51 -0.85 16.53
C LEU A 212 4.03 -0.56 16.86
N GLY A 213 3.23 -0.36 15.81
CA GLY A 213 1.79 -0.15 15.90
C GLY A 213 1.35 1.27 15.51
N GLY A 214 2.27 2.23 15.55
CA GLY A 214 2.03 3.60 15.11
C GLY A 214 0.81 4.26 15.78
N ARG A 215 -0.05 4.90 15.01
CA ARG A 215 -1.23 5.62 15.53
C ARG A 215 -2.25 4.72 16.23
N LEU A 216 -2.30 3.43 15.89
CA LEU A 216 -3.20 2.50 16.58
C LEU A 216 -2.94 2.49 18.08
N CYS A 217 -1.68 2.56 18.52
CA CYS A 217 -1.33 2.57 19.94
C CYS A 217 -1.78 3.84 20.68
N GLN A 218 -2.08 4.92 19.95
CA GLN A 218 -2.54 6.19 20.50
C GLN A 218 -4.07 6.31 20.59
N ILE A 219 -4.83 5.36 20.01
CA ILE A 219 -6.28 5.32 20.06
C ILE A 219 -6.71 4.48 21.26
N GLY A 220 -7.63 4.95 22.10
CA GLY A 220 -8.08 4.23 23.27
C GLY A 220 -9.04 3.11 22.92
N PHE A 221 -10.04 3.39 22.09
CA PHE A 221 -11.09 2.45 21.75
C PHE A 221 -11.24 2.28 20.24
N LEU A 222 -11.39 1.03 19.81
CA LEU A 222 -11.69 0.67 18.44
C LEU A 222 -13.19 0.43 18.28
N PHE A 223 -13.68 0.46 17.05
CA PHE A 223 -15.06 0.09 16.75
C PHE A 223 -15.36 -1.34 17.21
N GLN A 224 -16.62 -1.58 17.55
CA GLN A 224 -17.09 -2.89 17.96
C GLN A 224 -16.80 -3.93 16.88
N CYS A 225 -16.08 -5.00 17.26
CA CYS A 225 -15.87 -6.14 16.40
C CYS A 225 -17.13 -7.02 16.37
N GLU A 226 -17.40 -7.63 15.24
CA GLU A 226 -18.54 -8.55 15.08
C GLU A 226 -18.49 -9.68 16.14
N GLY A 227 -19.57 -9.85 16.87
CA GLY A 227 -19.68 -10.86 17.94
C GLY A 227 -19.27 -10.42 19.34
N HIS A 228 -18.77 -9.21 19.54
CA HIS A 228 -18.44 -8.66 20.86
C HIS A 228 -19.43 -7.58 21.29
N GLN A 229 -19.91 -7.65 22.55
CA GLN A 229 -20.82 -6.63 23.12
C GLN A 229 -20.10 -5.39 23.65
N ALA A 230 -18.76 -5.43 23.73
CA ALA A 230 -17.93 -4.35 24.24
C ALA A 230 -17.00 -3.81 23.16
N TYR A 231 -16.63 -2.53 23.27
CA TYR A 231 -15.62 -1.93 22.40
C TYR A 231 -14.27 -2.63 22.61
N CYS A 232 -13.57 -2.96 21.51
CA CYS A 232 -12.21 -3.42 21.59
C CYS A 232 -11.27 -2.25 21.93
N ARG A 233 -10.31 -2.48 22.80
CA ARG A 233 -9.24 -1.52 23.08
C ARG A 233 -8.07 -1.76 22.11
N SER A 234 -7.46 -0.69 21.67
CA SER A 234 -6.27 -0.76 20.82
C SER A 234 -5.14 -1.55 21.48
N GLU A 235 -5.02 -1.46 22.78
CA GLU A 235 -4.09 -2.22 23.61
C GLU A 235 -4.24 -3.74 23.53
N CYS A 236 -5.40 -4.23 23.12
CA CYS A 236 -5.59 -5.66 22.89
C CYS A 236 -5.14 -6.08 21.49
N VAL A 237 -5.19 -5.17 20.52
CA VAL A 237 -4.93 -5.45 19.10
C VAL A 237 -3.51 -5.07 18.70
N GLY A 238 -3.09 -3.84 19.02
CA GLY A 238 -1.80 -3.29 18.60
C GLY A 238 -0.59 -4.13 19.02
N PRO A 239 -0.44 -4.46 20.33
CA PRO A 239 0.68 -5.28 20.80
C PRO A 239 0.72 -6.68 20.20
N VAL A 240 -0.44 -7.29 19.93
CA VAL A 240 -0.49 -8.62 19.30
C VAL A 240 0.03 -8.53 17.85
N LEU A 241 -0.45 -7.56 17.07
CA LEU A 241 0.02 -7.35 15.72
C LEU A 241 1.53 -7.07 15.65
N ALA A 242 2.02 -6.21 16.54
CA ALA A 242 3.43 -5.85 16.63
C ALA A 242 4.30 -7.05 17.03
N ARG A 243 3.86 -7.83 18.04
CA ARG A 243 4.56 -9.02 18.51
C ARG A 243 4.65 -10.08 17.42
N ASP A 244 3.57 -10.32 16.67
CA ASP A 244 3.57 -11.29 15.58
C ASP A 244 4.61 -10.93 14.51
N ALA A 245 4.77 -9.63 14.21
CA ALA A 245 5.78 -9.18 13.25
C ALA A 245 7.21 -9.36 13.77
N ILE A 246 7.48 -9.05 15.05
CA ILE A 246 8.82 -9.22 15.65
C ILE A 246 9.22 -10.69 15.76
N LEU A 247 8.27 -11.57 16.00
CA LEU A 247 8.54 -13.00 16.18
C LEU A 247 8.62 -13.79 14.86
N ASP A 248 8.25 -13.19 13.74
CA ASP A 248 8.32 -13.87 12.45
C ASP A 248 9.78 -13.92 11.96
N PRO A 249 10.33 -15.14 11.71
CA PRO A 249 11.72 -15.28 11.30
C PRO A 249 12.05 -14.68 9.93
N ASN A 250 11.04 -14.38 9.11
CA ASN A 250 11.21 -13.73 7.81
C ASN A 250 11.14 -12.20 7.89
N ILE A 251 10.87 -11.63 9.08
CA ILE A 251 10.76 -10.19 9.28
C ILE A 251 11.89 -9.70 10.18
N GLU A 252 12.80 -8.93 9.62
CA GLU A 252 13.78 -8.15 10.36
C GLU A 252 13.21 -6.78 10.71
N THR A 253 13.07 -6.46 12.02
CA THR A 253 12.57 -5.16 12.45
C THR A 253 13.70 -4.23 12.85
N LEU A 254 13.75 -3.06 12.25
CA LEU A 254 14.72 -2.00 12.56
C LEU A 254 13.99 -0.83 13.22
N MET A 255 14.02 -0.82 14.55
CA MET A 255 13.46 0.26 15.35
C MET A 255 14.39 1.47 15.40
N GLN A 256 13.85 2.65 15.72
CA GLN A 256 14.61 3.91 15.77
C GLN A 256 15.40 4.16 14.48
N SER A 257 14.83 3.75 13.35
CA SER A 257 15.52 3.73 12.05
C SER A 257 14.74 4.48 10.98
N GLU A 258 15.46 5.16 10.11
CA GLU A 258 14.88 5.94 9.00
C GLU A 258 15.58 5.61 7.69
N VAL A 259 14.80 5.53 6.63
CA VAL A 259 15.33 5.48 5.26
C VAL A 259 15.66 6.91 4.82
N VAL A 260 16.94 7.23 4.77
CA VAL A 260 17.43 8.57 4.41
C VAL A 260 17.80 8.72 2.94
N GLY A 261 17.82 7.62 2.18
CA GLY A 261 18.04 7.61 0.75
C GLY A 261 17.48 6.35 0.13
N LEU A 262 16.93 6.47 -1.08
CA LEU A 262 16.39 5.34 -1.84
C LEU A 262 16.67 5.58 -3.32
N GLU A 263 17.41 4.68 -3.94
CA GLU A 263 17.79 4.77 -5.35
C GLU A 263 17.40 3.49 -6.07
N LYS A 264 16.90 3.61 -7.30
CA LYS A 264 16.58 2.46 -8.15
C LYS A 264 17.80 2.10 -9.00
N MET A 265 18.25 0.86 -8.89
CA MET A 265 19.42 0.34 -9.60
C MET A 265 19.13 -1.04 -10.20
N ASN A 266 19.18 -1.17 -11.53
CA ASN A 266 19.10 -2.47 -12.24
C ASN A 266 17.89 -3.34 -11.79
N GLY A 267 16.71 -2.72 -11.62
CA GLY A 267 15.50 -3.42 -11.19
C GLY A 267 15.34 -3.56 -9.67
N ASN A 268 16.38 -3.28 -8.91
CA ASN A 268 16.40 -3.28 -7.45
C ASN A 268 16.36 -1.86 -6.88
N PHE A 269 16.22 -1.76 -5.56
CA PHE A 269 16.29 -0.53 -4.79
C PHE A 269 17.45 -0.62 -3.79
N GLN A 270 18.34 0.34 -3.85
CA GLN A 270 19.38 0.52 -2.82
C GLN A 270 18.87 1.55 -1.82
N ALA A 271 18.73 1.13 -0.56
CA ALA A 271 18.29 1.99 0.53
C ALA A 271 19.44 2.31 1.46
N ARG A 272 19.57 3.60 1.83
CA ARG A 272 20.43 4.05 2.94
C ARG A 272 19.56 4.19 4.17
N ILE A 273 19.92 3.45 5.21
CA ILE A 273 19.16 3.39 6.46
C ILE A 273 20.01 3.94 7.58
N ARG A 274 19.50 4.96 8.26
CA ARG A 274 20.09 5.52 9.47
C ARG A 274 19.40 4.92 10.67
N LYS A 275 20.14 4.15 11.47
CA LYS A 275 19.70 3.69 12.79
C LYS A 275 20.13 4.69 13.84
N GLY A 276 19.21 5.19 14.65
CA GLY A 276 19.48 6.05 15.77
C GLY A 276 20.33 5.37 16.86
N ALA A 277 20.82 6.14 17.80
CA ALA A 277 21.53 5.58 18.94
C ALA A 277 20.56 4.74 19.79
N THR A 278 20.81 3.45 19.89
CA THR A 278 20.04 2.52 20.72
C THR A 278 20.75 2.37 22.06
N PHE A 279 20.42 3.26 23.02
CA PHE A 279 21.06 3.30 24.34
C PHE A 279 20.67 2.15 25.25
N VAL A 280 19.57 1.46 24.96
CA VAL A 280 19.09 0.31 25.71
C VAL A 280 18.94 -0.87 24.77
N ASP A 281 19.65 -1.92 25.04
CA ASP A 281 19.57 -3.17 24.31
C ASP A 281 18.25 -3.89 24.65
N ALA A 282 17.37 -3.97 23.67
CA ALA A 282 16.03 -4.56 23.83
C ALA A 282 16.06 -6.05 24.17
N ASP A 283 17.08 -6.78 23.69
CA ASP A 283 17.23 -8.22 23.93
C ASP A 283 17.69 -8.52 25.37
N ARG A 284 18.35 -7.54 25.99
CA ARG A 284 18.85 -7.64 27.38
C ARG A 284 17.94 -6.98 28.40
N CYS A 285 17.10 -6.03 27.97
CA CYS A 285 16.21 -5.29 28.87
C CYS A 285 15.10 -6.18 29.43
N LEU A 286 14.98 -6.24 30.75
CA LEU A 286 13.91 -6.98 31.45
C LEU A 286 12.65 -6.16 31.69
N SER A 287 12.60 -4.92 31.22
CA SER A 287 11.48 -3.99 31.46
C SER A 287 11.12 -3.79 32.93
N CYS A 288 12.12 -3.85 33.84
CA CYS A 288 11.92 -3.85 35.28
C CYS A 288 11.71 -2.45 35.90
N GLY A 289 12.00 -1.37 35.19
CA GLY A 289 11.77 0.02 35.62
C GLY A 289 12.84 0.64 36.51
N ALA A 290 13.79 -0.12 37.04
CA ALA A 290 14.81 0.40 37.97
C ALA A 290 15.58 1.62 37.45
N CYS A 291 15.83 1.68 36.13
CA CYS A 291 16.50 2.80 35.49
C CYS A 291 15.67 4.09 35.51
N ALA A 292 14.34 3.99 35.37
CA ALA A 292 13.45 5.14 35.40
C ALA A 292 13.29 5.69 36.84
N GLU A 293 13.28 4.82 37.85
CA GLU A 293 13.17 5.24 39.27
C GLU A 293 14.32 6.15 39.71
N VAL A 294 15.52 5.91 39.21
CA VAL A 294 16.71 6.69 39.56
C VAL A 294 16.98 7.88 38.65
N CYS A 295 16.28 7.99 37.53
CA CYS A 295 16.51 9.06 36.56
C CYS A 295 16.05 10.39 37.12
N PRO A 296 16.96 11.41 37.20
CA PRO A 296 16.58 12.73 37.70
C PRO A 296 15.82 13.57 36.66
N GLU A 297 16.01 13.26 35.38
CA GLU A 297 15.51 14.07 34.29
C GLU A 297 14.09 13.71 33.90
N GLU A 298 13.31 14.75 33.58
CA GLU A 298 11.93 14.61 33.09
C GLU A 298 11.70 15.43 31.82
N THR A 299 10.90 14.86 30.92
CA THR A 299 10.49 15.50 29.68
C THR A 299 9.02 15.28 29.40
N VAL A 300 8.47 15.96 28.41
CA VAL A 300 7.12 15.68 27.94
C VAL A 300 7.12 14.43 27.07
N THR A 301 6.03 13.67 27.10
CA THR A 301 5.88 12.48 26.26
C THR A 301 5.28 12.86 24.91
N GLU A 302 6.01 12.57 23.83
CA GLU A 302 5.52 12.75 22.46
C GLU A 302 4.38 11.77 22.13
N PHE A 303 4.44 10.55 22.63
CA PHE A 303 3.38 9.56 22.50
C PHE A 303 2.03 10.11 22.98
N ASN A 304 2.03 10.83 24.11
CA ASN A 304 0.86 11.46 24.68
C ASN A 304 0.70 12.93 24.27
N ARG A 305 1.30 13.33 23.13
CA ARG A 305 1.09 14.65 22.56
C ARG A 305 1.47 15.83 23.47
N GLY A 306 2.44 15.63 24.35
CA GLY A 306 2.86 16.65 25.31
C GLY A 306 1.92 16.82 26.51
N LEU A 307 0.87 16.02 26.65
CA LEU A 307 -0.11 16.13 27.73
C LEU A 307 0.43 15.65 29.10
N TYR A 308 1.47 14.81 29.08
CA TYR A 308 2.05 14.22 30.29
C TYR A 308 3.57 14.31 30.27
N ARG A 309 4.16 14.11 31.44
CA ARG A 309 5.62 14.03 31.61
C ARG A 309 6.04 12.57 31.81
N ARG A 310 7.26 12.27 31.43
CA ARG A 310 7.94 10.99 31.65
C ARG A 310 9.40 11.23 32.04
N LYS A 311 10.06 10.20 32.54
CA LYS A 311 11.51 10.23 32.74
C LYS A 311 12.24 10.23 31.37
N ALA A 312 13.46 10.80 31.35
CA ALA A 312 14.29 10.76 30.14
C ALA A 312 14.62 9.31 29.71
N ILE A 313 14.70 8.39 30.65
CA ILE A 313 14.67 6.93 30.39
C ILE A 313 13.35 6.38 30.88
N ASP A 314 12.50 5.90 29.97
CA ASP A 314 11.18 5.38 30.28
C ASP A 314 10.62 4.56 29.10
N LYS A 315 9.45 3.97 29.25
CA LYS A 315 8.67 3.40 28.15
C LYS A 315 7.72 4.45 27.57
N ASP A 316 7.44 4.37 26.28
CA ASP A 316 6.47 5.28 25.67
C ASP A 316 5.06 5.03 26.20
N PHE A 317 4.72 3.76 26.41
CA PHE A 317 3.50 3.30 27.07
C PHE A 317 3.69 1.86 27.59
N GLU A 318 2.85 1.44 28.53
CA GLU A 318 3.03 0.17 29.28
C GLU A 318 3.12 -1.08 28.39
N ARG A 319 2.41 -1.12 27.28
CA ARG A 319 2.35 -2.28 26.38
C ARG A 319 3.10 -2.05 25.07
N ALA A 320 4.11 -1.21 25.08
CA ALA A 320 4.96 -1.00 23.92
C ALA A 320 5.60 -2.32 23.46
N VAL A 321 5.73 -2.48 22.16
CA VAL A 321 6.39 -3.64 21.54
C VAL A 321 7.48 -3.14 20.61
N PRO A 322 8.76 -3.43 20.85
CA PRO A 322 9.30 -4.26 21.94
C PRO A 322 9.04 -3.68 23.34
N ASP A 323 8.93 -4.55 24.34
CA ASP A 323 8.76 -4.16 25.75
C ASP A 323 10.12 -3.82 26.36
N THR A 324 10.57 -2.60 26.10
CA THR A 324 11.88 -2.12 26.53
C THR A 324 11.81 -0.65 26.95
N TYR A 325 12.67 -0.27 27.92
CA TYR A 325 12.89 1.13 28.22
C TYR A 325 13.73 1.80 27.15
N THR A 326 13.52 3.07 26.91
CA THR A 326 14.22 3.86 25.89
C THR A 326 14.67 5.17 26.47
N ILE A 327 15.79 5.70 25.97
CA ILE A 327 16.32 7.02 26.38
C ILE A 327 15.98 8.05 25.30
N ILE A 328 15.36 9.15 25.71
CA ILE A 328 15.21 10.35 24.88
C ILE A 328 16.50 11.16 24.97
N ASP A 329 17.35 11.05 23.96
CA ASP A 329 18.69 11.65 23.93
C ASP A 329 18.68 13.15 24.23
N ALA A 330 17.73 13.88 23.67
CA ALA A 330 17.60 15.34 23.90
C ALA A 330 17.27 15.73 25.34
N ALA A 331 16.72 14.80 26.14
CA ALA A 331 16.38 15.04 27.54
C ALA A 331 17.40 14.42 28.51
N CYS A 332 18.27 13.55 28.04
CA CYS A 332 19.23 12.82 28.86
C CYS A 332 20.50 13.64 29.11
N THR A 333 20.81 13.94 30.37
CA THR A 333 22.05 14.64 30.77
C THR A 333 23.26 13.71 30.86
N ARG A 334 23.08 12.40 30.57
CA ARG A 334 24.13 11.37 30.66
C ARG A 334 24.78 11.29 32.03
N CYS A 335 24.02 11.51 33.10
CA CYS A 335 24.52 11.43 34.50
C CYS A 335 25.06 10.02 34.86
N GLY A 336 24.60 8.97 34.19
CA GLY A 336 25.06 7.61 34.39
C GLY A 336 24.33 6.84 35.50
N ASP A 337 23.41 7.44 36.24
CA ASP A 337 22.75 6.82 37.41
C ASP A 337 21.95 5.56 37.06
N CYS A 338 21.43 5.49 35.81
CA CYS A 338 20.67 4.34 35.35
C CYS A 338 21.54 3.11 35.03
N VAL A 339 22.84 3.29 34.76
CA VAL A 339 23.72 2.17 34.35
C VAL A 339 23.93 1.16 35.48
N PRO A 340 24.36 1.55 36.69
CA PRO A 340 24.66 0.61 37.76
C PRO A 340 23.43 -0.10 38.36
N VAL A 341 22.22 0.43 38.11
CA VAL A 341 20.98 -0.20 38.61
C VAL A 341 20.36 -1.17 37.60
N CYS A 342 20.90 -1.25 36.39
CA CYS A 342 20.43 -2.18 35.40
C CYS A 342 20.91 -3.60 35.69
N PRO A 343 20.01 -4.55 36.00
CA PRO A 343 20.43 -5.88 36.44
C PRO A 343 21.03 -6.75 35.32
N THR A 344 20.89 -6.33 34.08
CA THR A 344 21.35 -7.07 32.90
C THR A 344 22.37 -6.31 32.06
N ASP A 345 22.87 -5.18 32.57
CA ASP A 345 23.79 -4.29 31.85
C ASP A 345 23.30 -3.96 30.42
N ALA A 346 22.01 -3.69 30.28
CA ALA A 346 21.38 -3.40 28.99
C ALA A 346 21.60 -1.95 28.50
N ILE A 347 22.20 -1.08 29.35
CA ILE A 347 22.31 0.37 29.07
C ILE A 347 23.72 0.72 28.63
N ASP A 348 23.83 1.30 27.42
CA ASP A 348 25.05 1.85 26.87
C ASP A 348 24.82 3.33 26.48
N LEU A 349 25.32 4.25 27.28
CA LEU A 349 25.17 5.68 27.03
C LEU A 349 26.10 6.20 25.92
N ASP A 350 27.09 5.44 25.51
CA ASP A 350 28.04 5.79 24.47
C ASP A 350 27.60 5.28 23.08
N ALA A 351 26.46 4.60 23.00
CA ALA A 351 25.89 4.13 21.75
C ALA A 351 25.73 5.29 20.75
N ALA A 352 26.15 5.06 19.53
CA ALA A 352 26.12 6.07 18.46
C ALA A 352 25.22 5.63 17.31
N PRO A 353 24.58 6.58 16.61
CA PRO A 353 23.84 6.27 15.41
C PRO A 353 24.80 5.74 14.34
N HIS A 354 24.30 4.85 13.48
CA HIS A 354 25.05 4.37 12.35
C HIS A 354 24.22 4.38 11.06
N LEU A 355 24.94 4.49 9.94
CA LEU A 355 24.38 4.49 8.60
C LEU A 355 24.86 3.25 7.87
N PHE A 356 23.95 2.55 7.23
CA PHE A 356 24.28 1.40 6.37
C PHE A 356 23.43 1.39 5.12
N GLU A 357 23.84 0.60 4.14
CA GLU A 357 23.12 0.42 2.88
C GLU A 357 22.71 -1.04 2.73
N ASP A 358 21.52 -1.24 2.17
CA ASP A 358 20.98 -2.56 1.87
C ASP A 358 20.18 -2.53 0.55
N THR A 359 20.06 -3.69 -0.09
CA THR A 359 19.43 -3.82 -1.40
C THR A 359 18.12 -4.62 -1.30
N PHE A 360 17.10 -4.15 -1.99
CA PHE A 360 15.75 -4.71 -1.96
C PHE A 360 15.17 -4.83 -3.36
N GLY A 361 14.41 -5.90 -3.62
CA GLY A 361 13.69 -6.06 -4.88
C GLY A 361 12.38 -5.27 -4.96
N ALA A 362 11.81 -4.93 -3.79
CA ALA A 362 10.57 -4.15 -3.70
C ALA A 362 10.58 -3.24 -2.48
N VAL A 363 9.78 -2.18 -2.53
CA VAL A 363 9.58 -1.24 -1.42
C VAL A 363 8.09 -1.01 -1.21
N VAL A 364 7.66 -1.11 0.04
CA VAL A 364 6.30 -0.80 0.48
C VAL A 364 6.34 0.42 1.39
N LEU A 365 5.53 1.42 1.10
CA LEU A 365 5.42 2.64 1.89
C LEU A 365 4.20 2.56 2.82
N GLY A 366 4.45 2.43 4.12
CA GLY A 366 3.45 2.41 5.18
C GLY A 366 3.65 3.55 6.19
N THR A 367 4.12 4.71 5.75
CA THR A 367 4.58 5.84 6.58
C THR A 367 3.47 6.56 7.36
N GLY A 368 2.21 6.19 7.13
CA GLY A 368 1.08 6.82 7.80
C GLY A 368 0.80 8.24 7.32
N PHE A 369 0.31 9.07 8.23
CA PHE A 369 -0.02 10.47 7.96
C PHE A 369 0.40 11.36 9.14
N ASP A 370 0.68 12.60 8.85
CA ASP A 370 0.88 13.65 9.86
C ASP A 370 -0.42 14.39 10.12
N HIS A 371 -0.59 14.90 11.35
CA HIS A 371 -1.73 15.75 11.68
C HIS A 371 -1.57 17.10 11.01
N LEU A 372 -2.70 17.63 10.53
CA LEU A 372 -2.72 19.00 10.05
C LEU A 372 -2.38 19.94 11.21
N ASP A 373 -1.42 20.84 11.00
CA ASP A 373 -1.16 21.93 11.92
C ASP A 373 -2.30 22.95 11.81
N LEU A 374 -3.00 23.13 12.91
CA LEU A 374 -4.14 24.06 13.00
C LEU A 374 -3.76 25.42 13.58
N SER A 375 -2.51 25.63 13.94
CA SER A 375 -2.05 26.86 14.60
C SER A 375 -2.31 28.11 13.75
N ASP A 376 -2.21 27.99 12.42
CA ASP A 376 -2.43 29.07 11.46
C ASP A 376 -3.90 29.23 11.02
N GLN A 377 -4.80 28.38 11.51
CA GLN A 377 -6.22 28.38 11.13
C GLN A 377 -7.02 29.33 12.03
N SER A 378 -7.06 30.60 11.69
CA SER A 378 -7.68 31.67 12.49
C SER A 378 -9.18 31.46 12.84
N GLY A 379 -9.87 30.57 12.12
CA GLY A 379 -11.29 30.27 12.36
C GLY A 379 -11.55 29.18 13.40
N LEU A 380 -10.51 28.43 13.84
CA LEU A 380 -10.68 27.26 14.70
C LEU A 380 -10.30 27.50 16.17
N ALA A 381 -9.84 28.72 16.51
CA ALA A 381 -9.38 29.05 17.87
C ALA A 381 -8.40 28.01 18.48
N SER A 382 -7.54 27.45 17.64
CA SER A 382 -6.60 26.35 17.99
C SER A 382 -5.64 26.65 19.12
N GLY A 383 -5.48 27.91 19.51
CA GLY A 383 -4.70 28.34 20.67
C GLY A 383 -5.48 28.45 21.99
N ALA A 384 -6.76 28.12 22.01
CA ALA A 384 -7.56 28.16 23.24
C ALA A 384 -7.38 26.86 24.03
N ASP A 385 -7.26 26.96 25.36
CA ASP A 385 -6.98 25.84 26.26
C ASP A 385 -8.02 24.70 26.21
N ASN A 386 -9.22 24.99 25.72
CA ASN A 386 -10.31 24.02 25.60
C ASN A 386 -10.51 23.49 24.17
N VAL A 387 -9.62 23.84 23.24
CA VAL A 387 -9.63 23.33 21.87
C VAL A 387 -8.53 22.31 21.71
N VAL A 388 -8.91 21.07 21.48
CA VAL A 388 -8.00 19.94 21.36
C VAL A 388 -8.22 19.21 20.03
N THR A 389 -7.18 18.58 19.50
CA THR A 389 -7.35 17.68 18.33
C THR A 389 -8.05 16.39 18.73
N GLY A 390 -8.59 15.65 17.74
CA GLY A 390 -9.21 14.34 18.01
C GLY A 390 -8.23 13.37 18.67
N LEU A 391 -6.96 13.39 18.29
CA LEU A 391 -5.95 12.52 18.91
C LEU A 391 -5.59 12.96 20.33
N ASP A 392 -5.52 14.26 20.62
CA ASP A 392 -5.33 14.76 21.98
C ASP A 392 -6.50 14.30 22.86
N PHE A 393 -7.72 14.36 22.32
CA PHE A 393 -8.91 13.92 23.05
C PHE A 393 -8.89 12.41 23.32
N GLU A 394 -8.47 11.59 22.37
CA GLU A 394 -8.24 10.15 22.58
C GLU A 394 -7.24 9.89 23.72
N ARG A 395 -6.15 10.66 23.74
CA ARG A 395 -5.13 10.52 24.81
C ARG A 395 -5.64 10.97 26.17
N ILE A 396 -6.52 11.96 26.24
CA ILE A 396 -7.15 12.40 27.47
C ILE A 396 -8.15 11.37 27.98
N LEU A 397 -8.88 10.70 27.08
CA LEU A 397 -9.88 9.67 27.43
C LEU A 397 -9.27 8.32 27.76
N ASP A 398 -8.04 8.07 27.38
CA ASP A 398 -7.39 6.79 27.62
C ASP A 398 -7.14 6.60 29.12
N HIS A 399 -7.91 5.73 29.73
CA HIS A 399 -7.87 5.45 31.17
C HIS A 399 -6.57 4.81 31.65
N GLU A 400 -5.77 4.24 30.75
CA GLU A 400 -4.47 3.63 31.12
C GLU A 400 -3.31 4.63 31.12
N LEU A 401 -3.52 5.83 30.62
CA LEU A 401 -2.60 6.94 30.87
C LEU A 401 -2.57 7.37 32.33
N GLY A 402 -3.03 6.47 33.22
CA GLY A 402 -3.12 6.71 34.63
C GLY A 402 -3.88 8.01 34.87
N ARG A 403 -5.11 7.92 35.32
CA ARG A 403 -5.57 9.04 36.12
C ARG A 403 -4.50 9.23 37.15
N PRO A 404 -3.89 10.42 37.27
CA PRO A 404 -3.11 10.70 38.47
C PRO A 404 -3.96 10.24 39.63
N SER A 405 -3.38 9.47 40.52
CA SER A 405 -4.08 8.90 41.69
C SER A 405 -4.75 9.94 42.57
N ASP A 406 -4.57 11.22 42.26
CA ASP A 406 -4.97 12.43 42.97
C ASP A 406 -5.96 13.32 42.22
N GLY A 407 -6.44 12.91 41.05
CA GLY A 407 -7.48 13.63 40.33
C GLY A 407 -7.01 14.86 39.55
N ASP A 408 -5.71 15.07 39.40
CA ASP A 408 -5.16 16.15 38.60
C ASP A 408 -5.50 15.98 37.10
N ARG A 409 -5.88 17.07 36.45
CA ARG A 409 -6.13 17.10 35.02
C ARG A 409 -4.79 17.12 34.26
N PRO A 410 -4.74 16.60 33.02
CA PRO A 410 -3.59 16.78 32.18
C PRO A 410 -3.17 18.24 32.16
N MET A 411 -1.91 18.51 32.43
CA MET A 411 -1.39 19.88 32.29
C MET A 411 -1.26 20.23 30.81
N ARG A 412 -1.78 21.35 30.44
CA ARG A 412 -1.44 22.05 29.22
C ARG A 412 -0.49 23.17 29.50
#